data_54179b00c609c8cde42636da4f7a5ca1
#
_entry.id   54179b00c609c8cde42636da4f7a5ca1
#
_cell.length_a   1.000
_cell.length_b   1.000
_cell.length_c   1.000
_cell.angle_alpha   90.00
_cell.angle_beta   90.00
_cell.angle_gamma   90.00
#
_symmetry.space_group_name_H-M   'P 1'
#
loop_
_entity.id
_entity.type
_entity.pdbx_description
1 polymer ?
#
loop_
_entity_poly.entity_id
_entity_poly.type
_entity_poly.pdbx_seq_one_letter_code
_entity_poly.pdbx_strand_id
1 'polypeptide(L)'
;MDIESIRRCCLAFPHATENVQWGYDLCFKIDGKLFAVTPLEPAPVRLSFKASAENFMELCERTGIIPAPYMARAQWVALQQLNALPDSELRELLAESYRLVFERLPKRRQQELQSAPFKTSSTGKAKKTAKKTTVKSKPAKASKKKAAKKKPAKAGRTK
;
A
#
# COMPACT_ATOMS: atom_id res chain seq x y z
N MET A 1 16.17 -3.60 13.21
CA MET A 1 14.73 -3.74 13.55
C MET A 1 14.15 -4.92 12.78
N ASP A 2 13.23 -5.71 13.31
CA ASP A 2 12.50 -6.75 12.59
C ASP A 2 11.07 -6.30 12.23
N ILE A 3 10.35 -7.08 11.43
CA ILE A 3 9.00 -6.74 10.95
C ILE A 3 8.02 -6.54 12.12
N GLU A 4 8.10 -7.38 13.16
CA GLU A 4 7.24 -7.24 14.34
C GLU A 4 7.54 -5.98 15.15
N SER A 5 8.80 -5.56 15.22
CA SER A 5 9.18 -4.30 15.85
C SER A 5 8.70 -3.09 15.05
N ILE A 6 8.76 -3.15 13.71
CA ILE A 6 8.18 -2.13 12.82
C ILE A 6 6.67 -2.06 13.03
N ARG A 7 6.01 -3.21 13.04
CA ARG A 7 4.56 -3.31 13.25
C ARG A 7 4.14 -2.68 14.57
N ARG A 8 4.81 -3.04 15.67
CA ARG A 8 4.55 -2.45 16.98
C ARG A 8 4.77 -0.94 17.00
N CYS A 9 5.84 -0.46 16.36
CA CYS A 9 6.13 0.95 16.23
C CYS A 9 5.03 1.70 15.46
N CYS A 10 4.63 1.19 14.30
CA CYS A 10 3.61 1.82 13.46
C CYS A 10 2.22 1.81 14.11
N LEU A 11 1.86 0.73 14.82
CA LEU A 11 0.57 0.63 15.51
C LEU A 11 0.52 1.41 16.83
N ALA A 12 1.66 1.84 17.36
CA ALA A 12 1.72 2.73 18.51
C ALA A 12 1.29 4.17 18.18
N PHE A 13 1.27 4.57 16.89
CA PHE A 13 0.79 5.88 16.51
C PHE A 13 -0.74 5.98 16.62
N PRO A 14 -1.27 7.16 17.04
CA PRO A 14 -2.70 7.36 17.21
C PRO A 14 -3.48 7.01 15.93
N HIS A 15 -4.57 6.24 16.05
CA HIS A 15 -5.47 5.87 14.97
C HIS A 15 -4.79 5.16 13.77
N ALA A 16 -3.56 4.69 13.94
CA ALA A 16 -2.91 3.87 12.96
C ALA A 16 -3.62 2.52 12.83
N THR A 17 -3.78 2.06 11.62
CA THR A 17 -4.37 0.78 11.26
C THR A 17 -3.45 0.02 10.34
N GLU A 18 -3.57 -1.30 10.34
CA GLU A 18 -2.83 -2.14 9.40
C GLU A 18 -3.78 -2.99 8.56
N ASN A 19 -3.35 -3.31 7.36
CA ASN A 19 -3.99 -4.32 6.53
C ASN A 19 -3.01 -4.86 5.48
N VAL A 20 -3.21 -6.10 5.07
CA VAL A 20 -2.43 -6.69 3.98
C VAL A 20 -3.06 -6.29 2.65
N GLN A 21 -2.25 -5.79 1.72
CA GLN A 21 -2.64 -5.41 0.36
C GLN A 21 -1.64 -5.97 -0.65
N TRP A 22 -2.01 -5.96 -1.93
CA TRP A 22 -1.18 -6.38 -3.06
C TRP A 22 -0.53 -7.78 -2.90
N GLY A 23 -1.22 -8.68 -2.21
CA GLY A 23 -0.79 -10.03 -1.92
C GLY A 23 -0.16 -10.16 -0.53
N TYR A 24 1.06 -9.66 -0.35
CA TYR A 24 1.84 -9.88 0.88
C TYR A 24 2.39 -8.59 1.50
N ASP A 25 1.90 -7.44 1.11
CA ASP A 25 2.36 -6.16 1.64
C ASP A 25 1.55 -5.74 2.87
N LEU A 26 2.19 -5.69 4.02
CA LEU A 26 1.62 -5.15 5.25
C LEU A 26 1.69 -3.62 5.19
N CYS A 27 0.53 -3.02 5.07
CA CYS A 27 0.34 -1.58 4.90
C CYS A 27 -0.11 -0.93 6.18
N PHE A 28 0.60 0.11 6.62
CA PHE A 28 0.23 0.93 7.77
C PHE A 28 -0.39 2.24 7.31
N LYS A 29 -1.56 2.56 7.86
CA LYS A 29 -2.41 3.67 7.41
C LYS A 29 -2.94 4.50 8.55
N ILE A 30 -3.19 5.77 8.26
CA ILE A 30 -4.01 6.65 9.07
C ILE A 30 -5.13 7.23 8.21
N ASP A 31 -6.38 7.10 8.66
CA ASP A 31 -7.57 7.52 7.92
C ASP A 31 -7.57 7.01 6.46
N GLY A 32 -7.16 5.75 6.27
CA GLY A 32 -7.04 5.12 4.96
C GLY A 32 -5.85 5.58 4.11
N LYS A 33 -5.03 6.53 4.58
CA LYS A 33 -3.82 7.00 3.89
C LYS A 33 -2.60 6.24 4.37
N LEU A 34 -1.85 5.73 3.41
CA LEU A 34 -0.64 4.95 3.64
C LEU A 34 0.49 5.83 4.16
N PHE A 35 1.23 5.38 5.19
CA PHE A 35 2.45 6.03 5.67
C PHE A 35 3.66 5.09 5.70
N ALA A 36 3.46 3.77 5.83
CA ALA A 36 4.54 2.79 5.72
C ALA A 36 4.02 1.47 5.13
N VAL A 37 4.90 0.73 4.46
CA VAL A 37 4.63 -0.59 3.85
C VAL A 37 5.82 -1.50 4.09
N THR A 38 5.59 -2.72 4.52
CA THR A 38 6.62 -3.77 4.64
C THR A 38 6.10 -5.07 4.02
N PRO A 39 6.85 -5.72 3.11
CA PRO A 39 6.47 -7.01 2.60
C PRO A 39 6.59 -8.09 3.69
N LEU A 40 5.64 -8.99 3.77
CA LEU A 40 5.66 -10.15 4.67
C LEU A 40 6.53 -11.28 4.11
N GLU A 41 6.76 -11.30 2.81
CA GLU A 41 7.63 -12.25 2.12
C GLU A 41 8.96 -11.61 1.72
N PRO A 42 10.02 -12.41 1.46
CA PRO A 42 11.28 -11.91 0.96
C PRO A 42 11.09 -11.12 -0.34
N ALA A 43 11.49 -9.86 -0.35
CA ALA A 43 11.40 -8.96 -1.49
C ALA A 43 12.65 -8.09 -1.59
N PRO A 44 12.95 -7.52 -2.77
CA PRO A 44 14.10 -6.62 -2.97
C PRO A 44 14.05 -5.37 -2.07
N VAL A 45 12.85 -4.97 -1.68
CA VAL A 45 12.60 -3.86 -0.73
C VAL A 45 11.98 -4.46 0.53
N ARG A 46 12.50 -4.08 1.69
CA ARG A 46 12.06 -4.60 2.99
C ARG A 46 11.15 -3.65 3.75
N LEU A 47 11.22 -2.35 3.48
CA LEU A 47 10.37 -1.33 4.09
C LEU A 47 10.32 -0.12 3.17
N SER A 48 9.14 0.46 3.01
CA SER A 48 8.96 1.74 2.33
C SER A 48 8.14 2.68 3.20
N PHE A 49 8.53 3.95 3.24
CA PHE A 49 7.82 4.98 4.01
C PHE A 49 7.99 6.35 3.37
N LYS A 50 7.13 7.29 3.77
CA LYS A 50 7.18 8.65 3.28
C LYS A 50 8.21 9.47 4.04
N ALA A 51 9.04 10.23 3.32
CA ALA A 51 10.00 11.17 3.89
C ALA A 51 9.64 12.63 3.57
N SER A 52 10.24 13.57 4.29
CA SER A 52 10.28 14.99 3.88
C SER A 52 11.17 15.15 2.63
N ALA A 53 11.13 16.32 2.00
CA ALA A 53 11.96 16.58 0.82
C ALA A 53 13.46 16.52 1.17
N GLU A 54 13.82 17.04 2.34
CA GLU A 54 15.19 17.06 2.85
C GLU A 54 15.68 15.64 3.14
N ASN A 55 14.94 14.90 3.96
CA ASN A 55 15.27 13.53 4.32
C ASN A 55 15.25 12.59 3.12
N PHE A 56 14.39 12.82 2.13
CA PHE A 56 14.37 12.02 0.90
C PHE A 56 15.70 12.10 0.15
N MET A 57 16.26 13.30 -0.02
CA MET A 57 17.56 13.48 -0.71
C MET A 57 18.69 12.84 0.10
N GLU A 58 18.78 13.14 1.39
CA GLU A 58 19.81 12.59 2.26
C GLU A 58 19.77 11.06 2.35
N LEU A 59 18.60 10.48 2.54
CA LEU A 59 18.42 9.04 2.67
C LEU A 59 18.76 8.30 1.37
N CYS A 60 18.43 8.86 0.20
CA CYS A 60 18.74 8.23 -1.08
C CYS A 60 20.24 8.23 -1.43
N GLU A 61 21.06 9.02 -0.73
CA GLU A 61 22.54 8.98 -0.85
C GLU A 61 23.16 7.85 -0.02
N ARG A 62 22.42 7.28 0.92
CA ARG A 62 22.91 6.21 1.81
C ARG A 62 22.80 4.83 1.15
N THR A 63 23.82 4.01 1.33
CA THR A 63 23.84 2.64 0.82
C THR A 63 22.66 1.81 1.35
N GLY A 64 21.95 1.11 0.47
CA GLY A 64 20.82 0.25 0.85
C GLY A 64 19.49 0.99 0.97
N ILE A 65 19.46 2.28 0.64
CA ILE A 65 18.21 3.07 0.58
C ILE A 65 18.04 3.62 -0.83
N ILE A 66 16.89 3.44 -1.40
CA ILE A 66 16.57 3.84 -2.77
C ILE A 66 15.25 4.63 -2.79
N PRO A 67 15.00 5.45 -3.82
CA PRO A 67 13.67 5.97 -4.08
C PRO A 67 12.67 4.82 -4.22
N ALA A 68 11.55 4.87 -3.51
CA ALA A 68 10.57 3.80 -3.54
C ALA A 68 9.99 3.63 -4.96
N PRO A 69 9.97 2.41 -5.51
CA PRO A 69 9.39 2.14 -6.82
C PRO A 69 7.96 2.69 -6.91
N TYR A 70 7.64 3.38 -8.02
CA TYR A 70 6.35 4.01 -8.31
C TYR A 70 5.94 5.17 -7.38
N MET A 71 6.60 5.37 -6.21
CA MET A 71 6.24 6.38 -5.22
C MET A 71 7.34 7.44 -4.99
N ALA A 72 8.42 7.41 -5.75
CA ALA A 72 9.53 8.37 -5.63
C ALA A 72 9.08 9.83 -5.77
N ARG A 73 8.16 10.14 -6.70
CA ARG A 73 7.61 11.48 -6.89
C ARG A 73 6.86 12.02 -5.66
N ALA A 74 6.37 11.14 -4.83
CA ALA A 74 5.70 11.46 -3.56
C ALA A 74 6.68 11.46 -2.37
N GLN A 75 7.99 11.43 -2.64
CA GLN A 75 9.05 11.43 -1.63
C GLN A 75 8.97 10.20 -0.71
N TRP A 76 8.76 9.05 -1.31
CA TRP A 76 8.85 7.77 -0.62
C TRP A 76 10.22 7.16 -0.82
N VAL A 77 10.81 6.68 0.26
CA VAL A 77 12.06 5.92 0.27
C VAL A 77 11.77 4.45 0.52
N ALA A 78 12.68 3.61 0.07
CA ALA A 78 12.62 2.17 0.24
C ALA A 78 13.96 1.64 0.76
N LEU A 79 13.91 0.89 1.85
CA LEU A 79 15.05 0.19 2.41
C LEU A 79 15.14 -1.20 1.78
N GLN A 80 16.30 -1.51 1.20
CA GLN A 80 16.58 -2.86 0.70
C GLN A 80 16.87 -3.85 1.83
N GLN A 81 17.37 -3.34 2.97
CA GLN A 81 17.62 -4.12 4.17
C GLN A 81 17.16 -3.33 5.40
N LEU A 82 16.59 -4.01 6.39
CA LEU A 82 16.10 -3.38 7.63
C LEU A 82 17.21 -2.84 8.53
N ASN A 83 18.46 -3.28 8.33
CA ASN A 83 19.65 -2.81 9.03
C ASN A 83 20.40 -1.68 8.30
N ALA A 84 19.85 -1.16 7.19
CA ALA A 84 20.42 0.00 6.49
C ALA A 84 20.40 1.27 7.35
N LEU A 85 19.55 1.32 8.37
CA LEU A 85 19.47 2.40 9.35
C LEU A 85 19.50 1.87 10.78
N PRO A 86 20.02 2.65 11.74
CA PRO A 86 19.86 2.36 13.16
C PRO A 86 18.39 2.30 13.57
N ASP A 87 18.05 1.44 14.52
CA ASP A 87 16.68 1.26 14.98
C ASP A 87 16.06 2.55 15.56
N SER A 88 16.86 3.40 16.21
CA SER A 88 16.43 4.70 16.74
C SER A 88 16.02 5.64 15.61
N GLU A 89 16.90 5.81 14.63
CA GLU A 89 16.66 6.66 13.47
C GLU A 89 15.45 6.18 12.64
N LEU A 90 15.34 4.87 12.45
CA LEU A 90 14.20 4.31 11.72
C LEU A 90 12.86 4.59 12.43
N ARG A 91 12.82 4.57 13.77
CA ARG A 91 11.63 4.95 14.54
C ARG A 91 11.26 6.41 14.35
N GLU A 92 12.23 7.31 14.34
CA GLU A 92 12.02 8.74 14.12
C GLU A 92 11.49 9.02 12.71
N LEU A 93 12.06 8.36 11.70
CA LEU A 93 11.61 8.47 10.32
C LEU A 93 10.19 7.90 10.10
N LEU A 94 9.83 6.82 10.78
CA LEU A 94 8.47 6.29 10.75
C LEU A 94 7.47 7.25 11.44
N ALA A 95 7.88 7.87 12.53
CA ALA A 95 7.07 8.90 13.20
C ALA A 95 6.90 10.14 12.32
N GLU A 96 7.96 10.57 11.64
CA GLU A 96 7.88 11.64 10.66
C GLU A 96 6.96 11.29 9.49
N SER A 97 7.09 10.08 8.95
CA SER A 97 6.23 9.60 7.87
C SER A 97 4.75 9.64 8.25
N TYR A 98 4.43 9.15 9.45
CA TYR A 98 3.08 9.24 10.01
C TYR A 98 2.61 10.70 10.09
N ARG A 99 3.44 11.60 10.64
CA ARG A 99 3.13 13.03 10.78
C ARG A 99 2.87 13.69 9.43
N LEU A 100 3.74 13.47 8.43
CA LEU A 100 3.61 14.01 7.09
C LEU A 100 2.31 13.58 6.39
N VAL A 101 1.86 12.35 6.64
CA VAL A 101 0.60 11.85 6.09
C VAL A 101 -0.58 12.42 6.88
N PHE A 102 -0.50 12.51 8.21
CA PHE A 102 -1.53 13.10 9.06
C PHE A 102 -1.78 14.57 8.70
N GLU A 103 -0.73 15.38 8.52
CA GLU A 103 -0.81 16.81 8.16
C GLU A 103 -1.47 17.03 6.78
N ARG A 104 -1.41 16.04 5.89
CA ARG A 104 -2.09 16.07 4.58
C ARG A 104 -3.56 15.69 4.61
N LEU A 105 -4.06 15.21 5.73
CA LEU A 105 -5.50 14.98 5.89
C LEU A 105 -6.25 16.32 5.91
N PRO A 106 -7.53 16.33 5.48
CA PRO A 106 -8.37 17.51 5.66
C PRO A 106 -8.40 17.95 7.13
N LYS A 107 -8.34 19.25 7.40
CA LYS A 107 -8.30 19.81 8.77
C LYS A 107 -9.42 19.29 9.66
N ARG A 108 -10.62 19.12 9.11
CA ARG A 108 -11.75 18.51 9.81
C ARG A 108 -11.40 17.10 10.33
N ARG A 109 -10.79 16.28 9.49
CA ARG A 109 -10.40 14.91 9.87
C ARG A 109 -9.28 14.90 10.91
N GLN A 110 -8.31 15.82 10.78
CA GLN A 110 -7.26 15.96 11.80
C GLN A 110 -7.87 16.29 13.17
N GLN A 111 -8.84 17.22 13.23
CA GLN A 111 -9.53 17.59 14.46
C GLN A 111 -10.36 16.44 15.04
N GLU A 112 -11.11 15.74 14.20
CA GLU A 112 -11.89 14.56 14.60
C GLU A 112 -10.98 13.46 15.20
N LEU A 113 -9.84 13.18 14.57
CA LEU A 113 -8.88 12.19 15.05
C LEU A 113 -8.18 12.65 16.35
N GLN A 114 -7.86 13.94 16.51
CA GLN A 114 -7.26 14.48 17.71
C GLN A 114 -8.23 14.50 18.90
N SER A 115 -9.53 14.69 18.67
CA SER A 115 -10.57 14.69 19.69
C SER A 115 -11.11 13.30 20.03
N ALA A 116 -10.86 12.30 19.17
CA ALA A 116 -11.30 10.94 19.41
C ALA A 116 -10.39 10.21 20.42
N PRO A 117 -10.93 9.49 21.40
CA PRO A 117 -10.10 8.72 22.31
C PRO A 117 -9.33 7.64 21.54
N PHE A 118 -8.04 7.51 21.84
CA PHE A 118 -7.16 6.50 21.26
C PHE A 118 -7.68 5.09 21.62
N LYS A 119 -8.22 4.38 20.66
CA LYS A 119 -8.55 2.95 20.81
C LYS A 119 -7.30 2.15 20.47
N THR A 120 -6.60 1.64 21.45
CA THR A 120 -5.65 0.55 21.27
C THR A 120 -6.43 -0.65 20.78
N SER A 121 -6.40 -0.92 19.48
CA SER A 121 -7.02 -2.11 18.91
C SER A 121 -6.16 -3.33 19.23
N SER A 122 -6.46 -3.96 20.36
CA SER A 122 -6.07 -5.35 20.58
C SER A 122 -6.95 -6.23 19.71
N THR A 123 -6.30 -7.06 18.90
CA THR A 123 -6.74 -8.36 18.36
C THR A 123 -7.94 -8.36 17.42
N GLY A 124 -7.66 -8.82 16.21
CA GLY A 124 -8.62 -9.07 15.17
C GLY A 124 -9.78 -9.96 15.56
N LYS A 125 -10.98 -9.50 15.25
CA LYS A 125 -12.16 -10.36 15.13
C LYS A 125 -12.57 -10.36 13.67
N ALA A 126 -12.24 -11.45 13.01
CA ALA A 126 -12.70 -11.75 11.67
C ALA A 126 -14.24 -11.75 11.65
N LYS A 127 -14.83 -10.73 11.07
CA LYS A 127 -16.27 -10.71 10.82
C LYS A 127 -16.55 -11.44 9.51
N LYS A 128 -16.89 -12.73 9.62
CA LYS A 128 -17.53 -13.49 8.55
C LYS A 128 -18.86 -12.83 8.21
N THR A 129 -18.94 -12.11 7.13
CA THR A 129 -20.21 -11.77 6.51
C THR A 129 -20.56 -12.87 5.51
N ALA A 130 -21.38 -13.81 5.94
CA ALA A 130 -22.03 -14.74 5.06
C ALA A 130 -23.06 -13.96 4.21
N LYS A 131 -22.74 -13.74 2.94
CA LYS A 131 -23.67 -13.21 1.96
C LYS A 131 -24.52 -14.35 1.42
N LYS A 132 -25.76 -14.43 1.88
CA LYS A 132 -26.79 -15.35 1.43
C LYS A 132 -27.11 -15.06 -0.04
N THR A 133 -26.67 -15.94 -0.93
CA THR A 133 -26.98 -15.86 -2.36
C THR A 133 -28.34 -16.48 -2.58
N THR A 134 -29.32 -15.67 -2.90
CA THR A 134 -30.60 -16.13 -3.40
C THR A 134 -30.47 -16.35 -4.90
N VAL A 135 -30.47 -17.61 -5.29
CA VAL A 135 -30.53 -18.04 -6.68
C VAL A 135 -31.92 -17.75 -7.22
N LYS A 136 -32.01 -16.93 -8.24
CA LYS A 136 -33.20 -16.80 -9.06
C LYS A 136 -32.86 -17.15 -10.50
N SER A 137 -33.14 -18.36 -10.84
CA SER A 137 -33.08 -18.92 -12.19
C SER A 137 -34.13 -18.24 -13.10
N LYS A 138 -33.70 -17.90 -14.33
CA LYS A 138 -34.63 -17.73 -15.45
C LYS A 138 -33.91 -18.09 -16.78
N PRO A 139 -34.65 -18.69 -17.73
CA PRO A 139 -34.13 -19.66 -18.67
C PRO A 139 -33.62 -19.11 -19.98
N ALA A 140 -32.95 -19.99 -20.70
CA ALA A 140 -32.40 -19.87 -22.02
C ALA A 140 -33.39 -19.40 -23.09
N LYS A 141 -32.92 -18.59 -24.04
CA LYS A 141 -33.44 -18.58 -25.42
C LYS A 141 -32.30 -18.62 -26.39
N ALA A 142 -32.26 -19.74 -27.08
CA ALA A 142 -31.43 -19.97 -28.24
C ALA A 142 -31.99 -19.22 -29.45
N SER A 143 -31.11 -18.71 -30.32
CA SER A 143 -31.27 -18.75 -31.78
C SER A 143 -30.09 -18.08 -32.48
N LYS A 144 -29.46 -18.89 -33.22
CA LYS A 144 -29.23 -18.94 -34.70
C LYS A 144 -28.08 -18.11 -35.21
N LYS A 145 -26.96 -18.77 -35.42
CA LYS A 145 -26.32 -19.08 -36.71
C LYS A 145 -26.53 -18.08 -37.84
N LYS A 146 -25.47 -17.38 -38.26
CA LYS A 146 -25.21 -17.20 -39.68
C LYS A 146 -23.70 -17.12 -39.94
N ALA A 147 -23.23 -18.09 -40.65
CA ALA A 147 -21.91 -18.18 -41.25
C ALA A 147 -21.91 -17.45 -42.60
N ALA A 148 -20.74 -17.15 -43.08
CA ALA A 148 -20.27 -16.90 -44.43
C ALA A 148 -19.59 -15.53 -44.55
N LYS A 149 -18.43 -15.32 -45.17
CA LYS A 149 -17.79 -16.00 -46.30
C LYS A 149 -16.37 -15.41 -46.46
N LYS A 150 -15.47 -16.26 -46.62
CA LYS A 150 -14.16 -16.23 -47.24
C LYS A 150 -14.07 -15.33 -48.50
N LYS A 151 -12.96 -14.55 -48.69
CA LYS A 151 -11.99 -14.78 -49.78
C LYS A 151 -11.01 -13.60 -49.96
N PRO A 152 -9.95 -13.77 -50.79
CA PRO A 152 -8.58 -13.61 -50.33
C PRO A 152 -7.75 -12.58 -51.16
N ALA A 153 -6.52 -12.41 -50.71
CA ALA A 153 -5.28 -12.03 -51.37
C ALA A 153 -5.33 -11.30 -52.75
N LYS A 154 -4.54 -10.23 -52.87
CA LYS A 154 -3.71 -10.01 -54.06
C LYS A 154 -2.42 -9.28 -53.71
N ALA A 155 -1.36 -9.93 -54.05
CA ALA A 155 -0.01 -9.43 -54.15
C ALA A 155 0.13 -8.50 -55.40
N GLY A 156 1.15 -7.67 -55.41
CA GLY A 156 1.62 -6.87 -56.51
C GLY A 156 2.52 -5.77 -55.97
N ARG A 157 3.78 -5.90 -55.86
CA ARG A 157 4.92 -5.91 -56.78
C ARG A 157 5.09 -4.57 -57.55
N THR A 158 6.31 -4.05 -57.41
CA THR A 158 7.12 -3.16 -58.27
C THR A 158 6.75 -1.67 -58.31
N LYS A 159 7.60 -0.77 -57.96
CA LYS A 159 8.92 -0.39 -58.53
C LYS A 159 9.70 0.40 -57.50
#